data_a072f8bef455319f06b870dd59a96e8d
#
_entry.id   a072f8bef455319f06b870dd59a96e8d
#
_cell.length_a   1.000
_cell.length_b   1.000
_cell.length_c   1.000
_cell.angle_alpha   90.00
_cell.angle_beta   90.00
_cell.angle_gamma   90.00
#
_symmetry.space_group_name_H-M   'P 1'
#
loop_
_entity.id
_entity.type
_entity.pdbx_description
1 polymer ?
#
loop_
_entity_poly.entity_id
_entity_poly.type
_entity_poly.pdbx_seq_one_letter_code
_entity_poly.pdbx_strand_id
1 'polypeptide(L)'
;LIEVPNRYLAGIAEVKLKDKFSDKTNWRKMLTNNIEEGNIIDIKEDALDILGSEFKDYFKTDNKVVKFNYYRENQIDSVKSASLKKTDTIEGKLIGIKGQYLIFEDSTVFNVRSNEGYKVDITIN
;
A
#
# COMPACT_ATOMS: atom_id res chain seq x y z
N LEU A 1 -5.95 14.16 -5.07
CA LEU A 1 -4.98 14.97 -5.75
C LEU A 1 -5.61 15.66 -6.97
N ILE A 2 -5.85 14.94 -8.06
CA ILE A 2 -6.50 15.42 -9.28
C ILE A 2 -7.62 14.48 -9.72
N GLU A 3 -8.58 15.02 -10.49
CA GLU A 3 -9.60 14.22 -11.16
C GLU A 3 -9.62 14.58 -12.64
N VAL A 4 -9.19 13.66 -13.48
CA VAL A 4 -9.03 13.87 -14.92
C VAL A 4 -10.07 13.08 -15.72
N PRO A 5 -10.49 13.56 -16.91
CA PRO A 5 -11.59 12.97 -17.68
C PRO A 5 -11.25 11.63 -18.33
N ASN A 6 -9.97 11.24 -18.42
CA ASN A 6 -9.58 10.02 -19.11
C ASN A 6 -8.23 9.45 -18.60
N ARG A 7 -7.99 8.17 -18.94
CA ARG A 7 -6.75 7.46 -18.56
C ARG A 7 -5.47 8.04 -19.16
N TYR A 8 -5.55 8.69 -20.33
CA TYR A 8 -4.39 9.27 -20.98
C TYR A 8 -3.81 10.41 -20.13
N LEU A 9 -4.64 11.35 -19.69
CA LEU A 9 -4.23 12.43 -18.79
C LEU A 9 -3.77 11.91 -17.44
N ALA A 10 -4.40 10.86 -16.89
CA ALA A 10 -3.93 10.21 -15.68
C ALA A 10 -2.51 9.65 -15.85
N GLY A 11 -2.22 9.01 -16.98
CA GLY A 11 -0.89 8.49 -17.29
C GLY A 11 0.16 9.59 -17.43
N ILE A 12 -0.16 10.72 -18.07
CA ILE A 12 0.75 11.86 -18.15
C ILE A 12 1.07 12.41 -16.74
N ALA A 13 0.05 12.56 -15.91
CA ALA A 13 0.23 13.01 -14.52
C ALA A 13 1.11 12.05 -13.70
N GLU A 14 0.88 10.74 -13.85
CA GLU A 14 1.70 9.69 -13.21
C GLU A 14 3.17 9.80 -13.63
N VAL A 15 3.45 9.92 -14.93
CA VAL A 15 4.81 10.04 -15.45
C VAL A 15 5.50 11.27 -14.89
N LYS A 16 4.82 12.43 -14.81
CA LYS A 16 5.39 13.65 -14.23
C LYS A 16 5.74 13.51 -12.76
N LEU A 17 4.92 12.79 -11.99
CA LEU A 17 5.12 12.61 -10.56
C LEU A 17 6.19 11.56 -10.24
N LYS A 18 6.51 10.67 -11.17
CA LYS A 18 7.35 9.48 -10.95
C LYS A 18 8.79 9.82 -10.57
N ASP A 19 9.31 10.95 -11.02
CA ASP A 19 10.68 11.38 -10.70
C ASP A 19 10.82 11.82 -9.23
N LYS A 20 9.74 12.31 -8.63
CA LYS A 20 9.71 12.77 -7.24
C LYS A 20 9.11 11.74 -6.29
N PHE A 21 8.08 11.03 -6.74
CA PHE A 21 7.35 10.07 -5.93
C PHE A 21 7.53 8.66 -6.46
N SER A 22 7.91 7.73 -5.58
CA SER A 22 8.01 6.31 -5.95
C SER A 22 6.63 5.73 -6.28
N ASP A 23 6.54 5.03 -7.40
CA ASP A 23 5.37 4.24 -7.79
C ASP A 23 5.26 2.90 -7.04
N LYS A 24 6.26 2.58 -6.22
CA LYS A 24 6.35 1.30 -5.50
C LYS A 24 6.31 1.50 -3.99
N THR A 25 5.32 0.87 -3.36
CA THR A 25 5.26 0.80 -1.91
C THR A 25 6.31 -0.16 -1.38
N ASN A 26 7.16 0.30 -0.46
CA ASN A 26 8.01 -0.59 0.32
C ASN A 26 7.15 -1.35 1.33
N TRP A 27 6.63 -2.50 0.91
CA TRP A 27 5.69 -3.29 1.68
C TRP A 27 6.27 -3.78 3.03
N ARG A 28 7.58 -3.99 3.13
CA ARG A 28 8.24 -4.36 4.39
C ARG A 28 8.16 -3.21 5.39
N LYS A 29 8.57 -2.00 5.00
CA LYS A 29 8.44 -0.80 5.84
C LYS A 29 6.98 -0.57 6.25
N MET A 30 6.06 -0.72 5.30
CA MET A 30 4.61 -0.59 5.57
C MET A 30 4.13 -1.59 6.62
N LEU A 31 4.53 -2.86 6.52
CA LEU A 31 4.09 -3.90 7.45
C LEU A 31 4.75 -3.80 8.82
N THR A 32 5.97 -3.33 8.93
CA THR A 32 6.66 -3.10 10.21
C THR A 32 6.32 -1.74 10.83
N ASN A 33 5.43 -0.94 10.21
CA ASN A 33 5.15 0.45 10.58
C ASN A 33 6.40 1.35 10.63
N ASN A 34 7.46 0.98 9.92
CA ASN A 34 8.63 1.81 9.72
C ASN A 34 8.33 2.80 8.58
N ILE A 35 7.54 3.81 8.90
CA ILE A 35 7.11 4.87 8.00
C ILE A 35 7.79 6.17 8.36
N GLU A 36 8.12 6.96 7.36
CA GLU A 36 8.60 8.32 7.57
C GLU A 36 7.42 9.21 7.94
N GLU A 37 7.58 10.01 8.99
CA GLU A 37 6.59 11.01 9.35
C GLU A 37 6.62 12.12 8.30
N GLY A 38 5.46 12.55 7.86
CA GLY A 38 5.32 13.62 6.89
C GLY A 38 3.90 14.19 6.89
N ASN A 39 3.80 15.45 6.49
CA ASN A 39 2.51 16.09 6.32
C ASN A 39 1.97 15.77 4.91
N ILE A 40 0.90 14.98 4.84
CA ILE A 40 0.30 14.59 3.56
C ILE A 40 -0.25 15.78 2.76
N ILE A 41 -0.58 16.90 3.43
CA ILE A 41 -1.04 18.12 2.77
C ILE A 41 0.13 18.80 2.04
N ASP A 42 1.30 18.92 2.69
CA ASP A 42 2.49 19.50 2.07
C ASP A 42 2.94 18.64 0.86
N ILE A 43 2.89 17.31 1.02
CA ILE A 43 3.18 16.37 -0.09
C ILE A 43 2.17 16.53 -1.24
N LYS A 44 0.90 16.81 -0.93
CA LYS A 44 -0.11 17.09 -1.95
C LYS A 44 0.23 18.39 -2.69
N GLU A 45 0.61 19.45 -1.99
CA GLU A 45 1.00 20.73 -2.58
C GLU A 45 2.21 20.58 -3.51
N ASP A 46 3.28 19.94 -3.04
CA ASP A 46 4.44 19.58 -3.86
C ASP A 46 4.05 18.83 -5.15
N ALA A 47 3.14 17.87 -5.03
CA ALA A 47 2.67 17.10 -6.19
C ALA A 47 1.86 17.96 -7.18
N LEU A 48 1.05 18.90 -6.70
CA LEU A 48 0.30 19.83 -7.54
C LEU A 48 1.23 20.81 -8.26
N ASP A 49 2.29 21.27 -7.59
CA ASP A 49 3.30 22.16 -8.19
C ASP A 49 4.05 21.45 -9.33
N ILE A 50 4.41 20.18 -9.16
CA ILE A 50 5.05 19.37 -10.21
C ILE A 50 4.13 19.16 -11.41
N LEU A 51 2.84 18.94 -11.17
CA LEU A 51 1.85 18.79 -12.24
C LEU A 51 1.70 20.06 -13.06
N GLY A 52 1.81 21.23 -12.39
CA GLY A 52 1.82 22.53 -13.03
C GLY A 52 0.48 23.02 -13.57
N SER A 53 0.52 24.15 -14.27
CA SER A 53 -0.67 24.85 -14.75
C SER A 53 -1.54 24.05 -15.73
N GLU A 54 -0.97 23.09 -16.44
CA GLU A 54 -1.71 22.26 -17.40
C GLU A 54 -2.73 21.32 -16.75
N PHE A 55 -2.56 21.01 -15.45
CA PHE A 55 -3.49 20.19 -14.69
C PHE A 55 -4.36 21.00 -13.71
N LYS A 56 -4.21 22.32 -13.67
CA LYS A 56 -4.84 23.19 -12.67
C LYS A 56 -6.35 23.03 -12.59
N ASP A 57 -7.02 22.89 -13.71
CA ASP A 57 -8.49 22.73 -13.76
C ASP A 57 -8.97 21.39 -13.19
N TYR A 58 -8.07 20.45 -12.98
CA TYR A 58 -8.35 19.12 -12.44
C TYR A 58 -7.98 18.98 -10.96
N PHE A 59 -7.42 20.02 -10.33
CA PHE A 59 -6.99 19.97 -8.94
C PHE A 59 -8.17 19.83 -7.98
N LYS A 60 -8.05 18.89 -7.04
CA LYS A 60 -9.02 18.75 -5.95
C LYS A 60 -8.60 19.61 -4.75
N THR A 61 -9.50 20.49 -4.34
CA THR A 61 -9.30 21.41 -3.20
C THR A 61 -9.57 20.76 -1.85
N ASP A 62 -10.22 19.59 -1.82
CA ASP A 62 -10.49 18.89 -0.56
C ASP A 62 -9.17 18.41 0.09
N ASN A 63 -8.95 18.88 1.32
CA ASN A 63 -7.80 18.56 2.16
C ASN A 63 -8.18 17.66 3.34
N LYS A 64 -9.31 16.95 3.25
CA LYS A 64 -9.72 16.00 4.29
C LYS A 64 -8.74 14.82 4.37
N VAL A 65 -8.02 14.74 5.48
CA VAL A 65 -7.15 13.61 5.78
C VAL A 65 -7.95 12.51 6.46
N VAL A 66 -7.90 11.31 5.91
CA VAL A 66 -8.52 10.12 6.48
C VAL A 66 -7.44 9.22 7.06
N LYS A 67 -7.57 8.89 8.34
CA LYS A 67 -6.65 8.00 9.03
C LYS A 67 -7.25 6.59 9.07
N PHE A 68 -6.48 5.60 8.63
CA PHE A 68 -6.87 4.19 8.64
C PHE A 68 -6.14 3.46 9.76
N ASN A 69 -6.90 2.66 10.53
CA ASN A 69 -6.35 1.74 11.51
C ASN A 69 -6.56 0.32 11.00
N TYR A 70 -5.48 -0.45 10.90
CA TYR A 70 -5.54 -1.86 10.52
C TYR A 70 -5.54 -2.73 11.77
N TYR A 71 -6.32 -3.83 11.74
CA TYR A 71 -6.31 -4.80 12.83
C TYR A 71 -4.91 -5.40 12.99
N ARG A 72 -4.41 -5.36 14.22
CA ARG A 72 -3.12 -5.89 14.59
C ARG A 72 -3.00 -6.04 16.11
N GLU A 73 -2.63 -7.24 16.59
CA GLU A 73 -2.41 -7.49 18.02
C GLU A 73 -1.05 -6.95 18.48
N ASN A 74 0.01 -7.23 17.71
CA ASN A 74 1.38 -6.89 18.09
C ASN A 74 2.15 -6.24 16.95
N GLN A 75 3.17 -5.45 17.29
CA GLN A 75 4.12 -4.93 16.31
C GLN A 75 5.15 -6.02 15.96
N ILE A 76 5.52 -6.10 14.68
CA ILE A 76 6.59 -6.96 14.19
C ILE A 76 7.72 -6.10 13.65
N ASP A 77 8.96 -6.45 13.96
CA ASP A 77 10.14 -5.68 13.54
C ASP A 77 10.72 -6.16 12.21
N SER A 78 10.38 -7.39 11.83
CA SER A 78 10.82 -8.00 10.57
C SER A 78 9.70 -8.80 9.94
N VAL A 79 9.83 -9.11 8.64
CA VAL A 79 8.85 -9.90 7.91
C VAL A 79 9.51 -10.98 7.07
N LYS A 80 8.96 -12.19 7.10
CA LYS A 80 9.29 -13.33 6.26
C LYS A 80 8.15 -13.58 5.28
N SER A 81 8.42 -13.60 3.99
CA SER A 81 7.38 -13.84 2.99
C SER A 81 7.14 -15.34 2.80
N ALA A 82 5.88 -15.77 3.00
CA ALA A 82 5.39 -17.08 2.61
C ALA A 82 4.70 -17.03 1.24
N SER A 83 4.76 -18.13 0.50
CA SER A 83 4.12 -18.25 -0.80
C SER A 83 3.80 -19.69 -1.13
N LEU A 84 2.60 -19.94 -1.67
CA LEU A 84 2.14 -21.24 -2.15
C LEU A 84 2.91 -21.77 -3.37
N LYS A 85 3.76 -20.92 -3.97
CA LYS A 85 4.73 -21.38 -4.99
C LYS A 85 5.89 -22.21 -4.41
N LYS A 86 6.11 -22.12 -3.09
CA LYS A 86 7.25 -22.74 -2.40
C LYS A 86 6.84 -23.78 -1.37
N THR A 87 5.62 -23.73 -0.89
CA THR A 87 5.09 -24.62 0.14
C THR A 87 3.60 -24.85 -0.10
N ASP A 88 3.16 -26.07 0.15
CA ASP A 88 1.75 -26.44 -0.01
C ASP A 88 0.88 -26.03 1.18
N THR A 89 1.52 -25.73 2.31
CA THR A 89 0.81 -25.36 3.55
C THR A 89 1.47 -24.16 4.20
N ILE A 90 0.63 -23.27 4.75
CA ILE A 90 1.06 -22.13 5.58
C ILE A 90 0.25 -22.21 6.86
N GLU A 91 0.95 -22.33 7.99
CA GLU A 91 0.35 -22.45 9.32
C GLU A 91 0.91 -21.36 10.22
N GLY A 92 0.08 -20.87 11.14
CA GLY A 92 0.48 -19.88 12.13
C GLY A 92 -0.69 -19.17 12.79
N LYS A 93 -0.44 -18.52 13.91
CA LYS A 93 -1.43 -17.69 14.56
C LYS A 93 -1.53 -16.34 13.84
N LEU A 94 -2.70 -16.04 13.29
CA LEU A 94 -2.97 -14.76 12.64
C LEU A 94 -3.07 -13.64 13.70
N ILE A 95 -2.19 -12.65 13.60
CA ILE A 95 -2.15 -11.49 14.51
C ILE A 95 -2.52 -10.17 13.84
N GLY A 96 -2.67 -10.16 12.53
CA GLY A 96 -3.05 -8.93 11.83
C GLY A 96 -3.36 -9.10 10.36
N ILE A 97 -4.13 -8.14 9.85
CA ILE A 97 -4.46 -8.02 8.42
C ILE A 97 -4.19 -6.58 8.01
N LYS A 98 -3.36 -6.39 6.98
CA LYS A 98 -3.07 -5.07 6.44
C LYS A 98 -3.11 -5.09 4.92
N GLY A 99 -4.18 -4.52 4.35
CA GLY A 99 -4.44 -4.60 2.91
C GLY A 99 -4.55 -6.06 2.46
N GLN A 100 -3.70 -6.45 1.54
CA GLN A 100 -3.65 -7.82 0.97
C GLN A 100 -2.77 -8.80 1.76
N TYR A 101 -2.27 -8.41 2.93
CA TYR A 101 -1.32 -9.19 3.71
C TYR A 101 -1.97 -9.77 4.97
N LEU A 102 -1.82 -11.08 5.16
CA LEU A 102 -2.06 -11.76 6.42
C LEU A 102 -0.73 -11.81 7.18
N ILE A 103 -0.76 -11.42 8.46
CA ILE A 103 0.42 -11.31 9.31
C ILE A 103 0.30 -12.32 10.44
N PHE A 104 1.30 -13.19 10.55
CA PHE A 104 1.35 -14.24 11.56
C PHE A 104 2.32 -13.87 12.69
N GLU A 105 2.13 -14.49 13.86
CA GLU A 105 2.87 -14.21 15.10
C GLU A 105 4.39 -14.44 14.97
N ASP A 106 4.81 -15.41 14.16
CA ASP A 106 6.21 -15.72 13.86
C ASP A 106 6.86 -14.75 12.86
N SER A 107 6.21 -13.63 12.56
CA SER A 107 6.61 -12.66 11.53
C SER A 107 6.49 -13.15 10.09
N THR A 108 5.87 -14.29 9.87
CA THR A 108 5.50 -14.74 8.53
C THR A 108 4.38 -13.87 7.98
N VAL A 109 4.51 -13.52 6.71
CA VAL A 109 3.55 -12.70 5.99
C VAL A 109 3.14 -13.38 4.70
N PHE A 110 1.83 -13.54 4.52
CA PHE A 110 1.24 -14.10 3.30
C PHE A 110 0.54 -13.02 2.48
N ASN A 111 1.00 -12.82 1.26
CA ASN A 111 0.37 -11.88 0.32
C ASN A 111 -0.68 -12.61 -0.50
N VAL A 112 -1.95 -12.41 -0.17
CA VAL A 112 -3.08 -13.05 -0.86
C VAL A 112 -3.07 -12.77 -2.36
N ARG A 113 -2.83 -11.52 -2.76
CA ARG A 113 -2.84 -11.12 -4.17
C ARG A 113 -1.74 -11.78 -4.99
N SER A 114 -0.54 -11.96 -4.44
CA SER A 114 0.57 -12.61 -5.18
C SER A 114 0.40 -14.12 -5.32
N ASN A 115 -0.58 -14.69 -4.63
CA ASN A 115 -0.97 -16.11 -4.69
C ASN A 115 -2.37 -16.29 -5.29
N GLU A 116 -2.83 -15.35 -6.12
CA GLU A 116 -4.09 -15.48 -6.87
C GLU A 116 -4.04 -16.70 -7.82
N GLY A 117 -5.21 -17.32 -8.03
CA GLY A 117 -5.37 -18.48 -8.89
C GLY A 117 -5.19 -19.83 -8.18
N TYR A 118 -4.72 -19.86 -6.93
CA TYR A 118 -4.69 -21.09 -6.12
C TYR A 118 -6.06 -21.34 -5.48
N LYS A 119 -6.51 -22.60 -5.55
CA LYS A 119 -7.60 -23.09 -4.71
C LYS A 119 -6.99 -23.57 -3.39
N VAL A 120 -7.50 -23.06 -2.29
CA VAL A 120 -6.97 -23.38 -0.94
C VAL A 120 -8.10 -23.85 -0.02
N ASP A 121 -7.76 -24.72 0.90
CA ASP A 121 -8.60 -25.11 2.01
C ASP A 121 -8.10 -24.35 3.27
N ILE A 122 -9.03 -23.80 4.04
CA ILE A 122 -8.71 -23.03 5.26
C ILE A 122 -9.27 -23.76 6.46
N THR A 123 -8.40 -24.07 7.41
CA THR A 123 -8.78 -24.62 8.73
C THR A 123 -8.50 -23.57 9.79
N ILE A 124 -9.48 -23.33 10.65
CA ILE A 124 -9.37 -22.39 11.80
C ILE A 124 -9.54 -23.23 13.06
N ASN A 125 -8.57 -23.15 13.95
CA ASN A 125 -8.55 -23.85 15.24
C ASN A 125 -8.74 -22.85 16.39
#